data_9e72a519302355e83e40ec2ac45586fc
#
_entry.id   9e72a519302355e83e40ec2ac45586fc
#
_cell.length_a   1.000
_cell.length_b   1.000
_cell.length_c   1.000
_cell.angle_alpha   90.00
_cell.angle_beta   90.00
_cell.angle_gamma   90.00
#
_symmetry.space_group_name_H-M   'P 1'
#
loop_
_entity.id
_entity.type
_entity.pdbx_description
1 polymer ?
#
loop_
_entity_poly.entity_id
_entity_poly.type
_entity_poly.pdbx_seq_one_letter_code
_entity_poly.pdbx_strand_id
1 'polypeptide(L)'
;ISKRDYPYHSETTGYWEEHVWENVLSFNKTFGKHNVNAMAGTSMTARKYTWNSVGVEGKTTVYKVEDGKLVTSETPGGFLDPSFSTVGAGAGGTFDGSGTKWKYNRASFFGRLNYNYNDRYLVQATVRYDGSSKFGKDNRWGCFPSVALGWRISQEEFFPKDIALNNLKFRVSWGRLGNENALGYYDFLALISTYNEMYQGYVKGNGDNAWAGSIARGLENRSLKWETTDTKNIGFDFGFFNSKLTGTLNYYYNQTEDLLITKVLPPSAGMTNPTLNVGKIRNTGFEFELNWGDAIKDFDYNIGFNMSTTKNKVVELSDADQVLQGEGLKYGTEH
;
A
#
# COMPACT_ATOMS: atom_id res chain seq x y z
N ILE A 1 15.01 -21.82 -13.09
CA ILE A 1 15.04 -21.14 -14.41
C ILE A 1 14.99 -22.25 -15.43
N SER A 2 13.84 -22.46 -16.09
CA SER A 2 13.79 -23.39 -17.22
C SER A 2 14.60 -22.78 -18.36
N LYS A 3 15.65 -23.49 -18.77
CA LYS A 3 16.43 -23.11 -19.93
C LYS A 3 15.54 -23.38 -21.17
N ARG A 4 15.19 -22.33 -21.91
CA ARG A 4 14.53 -22.50 -23.20
C ARG A 4 15.56 -22.96 -24.24
N ASP A 5 15.21 -23.92 -25.05
CA ASP A 5 16.12 -24.48 -26.05
C ASP A 5 16.21 -23.60 -27.32
N TYR A 6 15.26 -22.66 -27.46
CA TYR A 6 15.12 -21.79 -28.64
C TYR A 6 15.07 -20.31 -28.23
N PRO A 7 15.53 -19.39 -29.10
CA PRO A 7 15.34 -17.96 -28.91
C PRO A 7 13.86 -17.63 -28.71
N TYR A 8 13.55 -16.75 -27.76
CA TYR A 8 12.18 -16.37 -27.43
C TYR A 8 12.07 -14.84 -27.39
N HIS A 9 11.02 -14.34 -28.01
CA HIS A 9 10.64 -12.94 -27.92
C HIS A 9 9.21 -12.81 -27.40
N SER A 10 8.98 -11.86 -26.51
CA SER A 10 7.62 -11.56 -26.03
C SER A 10 7.38 -10.07 -25.95
N GLU A 11 6.18 -9.69 -26.30
CA GLU A 11 5.68 -8.32 -26.17
C GLU A 11 4.54 -8.31 -25.16
N THR A 12 4.62 -7.39 -24.20
CA THR A 12 3.59 -7.21 -23.19
C THR A 12 3.06 -5.79 -23.24
N THR A 13 1.76 -5.66 -23.39
CA THR A 13 1.05 -4.39 -23.35
C THR A 13 0.13 -4.36 -22.16
N GLY A 14 0.22 -3.33 -21.35
CA GLY A 14 -0.66 -3.12 -20.21
C GLY A 14 -1.13 -1.67 -20.13
N TYR A 15 -2.35 -1.48 -19.71
CA TYR A 15 -2.89 -0.14 -19.50
C TYR A 15 -3.78 -0.08 -18.25
N TRP A 16 -3.76 1.09 -17.63
CA TRP A 16 -4.60 1.45 -16.51
C TRP A 16 -5.67 2.43 -16.95
N GLU A 17 -6.90 2.17 -16.54
CA GLU A 17 -7.99 3.12 -16.60
C GLU A 17 -8.34 3.48 -15.16
N GLU A 18 -8.32 4.77 -14.83
CA GLU A 18 -8.75 5.24 -13.52
C GLU A 18 -9.75 6.39 -13.69
N HIS A 19 -10.89 6.25 -13.07
CA HIS A 19 -11.91 7.28 -13.01
C HIS A 19 -12.07 7.70 -11.56
N VAL A 20 -11.88 8.97 -11.29
CA VAL A 20 -12.08 9.58 -9.97
C VAL A 20 -13.17 10.61 -10.07
N TRP A 21 -14.15 10.52 -9.18
CA TRP A 21 -15.23 11.49 -9.07
C TRP A 21 -15.30 11.98 -7.63
N GLU A 22 -15.17 13.29 -7.46
CA GLU A 22 -15.13 13.93 -6.16
C GLU A 22 -16.09 15.11 -6.10
N ASN A 23 -16.76 15.25 -4.95
CA ASN A 23 -17.54 16.43 -4.62
C ASN A 23 -17.17 16.86 -3.22
N VAL A 24 -16.95 18.15 -3.07
CA VAL A 24 -16.62 18.75 -1.78
C VAL A 24 -17.45 20.03 -1.60
N LEU A 25 -18.15 20.09 -0.48
CA LEU A 25 -18.83 21.29 -0.01
C LEU A 25 -18.01 21.88 1.14
N SER A 26 -17.67 23.15 1.05
CA SER A 26 -16.89 23.87 2.06
C SER A 26 -17.66 25.09 2.59
N PHE A 27 -17.54 25.30 3.90
CA PHE A 27 -18.11 26.44 4.59
C PHE A 27 -17.03 27.11 5.44
N ASN A 28 -16.82 28.41 5.24
CA ASN A 28 -15.87 29.21 5.99
C ASN A 28 -16.56 30.47 6.50
N LYS A 29 -16.53 30.66 7.82
CA LYS A 29 -17.11 31.87 8.41
C LYS A 29 -16.46 32.26 9.72
N THR A 30 -16.26 33.56 9.91
CA THR A 30 -15.83 34.16 11.18
C THR A 30 -17.00 34.94 11.81
N PHE A 31 -17.27 34.66 13.08
CA PHE A 31 -18.31 35.33 13.89
C PHE A 31 -17.67 35.89 15.15
N GLY A 32 -17.29 37.15 15.11
CA GLY A 32 -16.55 37.75 16.22
C GLY A 32 -15.24 37.00 16.52
N LYS A 33 -15.16 36.33 17.66
CA LYS A 33 -13.97 35.52 18.07
C LYS A 33 -14.02 34.10 17.59
N HIS A 34 -15.06 33.66 16.91
CA HIS A 34 -15.25 32.30 16.45
C HIS A 34 -14.91 32.21 14.96
N ASN A 35 -13.97 31.34 14.61
CA ASN A 35 -13.66 30.99 13.23
C ASN A 35 -14.02 29.51 13.00
N VAL A 36 -14.89 29.28 12.01
CA VAL A 36 -15.38 27.95 11.64
C VAL A 36 -15.02 27.65 10.19
N ASN A 37 -14.33 26.57 9.98
CA ASN A 37 -14.08 25.99 8.66
C ASN A 37 -14.62 24.56 8.67
N ALA A 38 -15.63 24.28 7.88
CA ALA A 38 -16.22 22.94 7.77
C ALA A 38 -16.21 22.50 6.32
N MET A 39 -15.97 21.21 6.09
CA MET A 39 -16.10 20.59 4.80
C MET A 39 -16.74 19.21 4.91
N ALA A 40 -17.51 18.83 3.91
CA ALA A 40 -18.02 17.48 3.72
C ALA A 40 -17.89 17.11 2.24
N GLY A 41 -17.60 15.83 1.98
CA GLY A 41 -17.43 15.40 0.61
C GLY A 41 -17.56 13.90 0.40
N THR A 42 -17.60 13.56 -0.87
CA THR A 42 -17.60 12.17 -1.35
C THR A 42 -16.51 12.01 -2.39
N SER A 43 -15.87 10.85 -2.42
CA SER A 43 -14.91 10.47 -3.46
C SER A 43 -15.20 9.04 -3.89
N MET A 44 -15.24 8.81 -5.20
CA MET A 44 -15.40 7.49 -5.78
C MET A 44 -14.26 7.25 -6.76
N THR A 45 -13.59 6.12 -6.61
CA THR A 45 -12.51 5.69 -7.51
C THR A 45 -12.88 4.35 -8.13
N ALA A 46 -12.84 4.28 -9.46
CA ALA A 46 -12.94 3.03 -10.21
C ALA A 46 -11.66 2.86 -11.02
N ARG A 47 -10.92 1.79 -10.74
CA ARG A 47 -9.66 1.47 -11.42
C ARG A 47 -9.76 0.11 -12.08
N LYS A 48 -9.26 0.04 -13.30
CA LYS A 48 -9.17 -1.19 -14.07
C LYS A 48 -7.77 -1.30 -14.64
N TYR A 49 -7.20 -2.48 -14.53
CA TYR A 49 -5.94 -2.82 -15.20
C TYR A 49 -6.18 -3.98 -16.15
N THR A 50 -5.63 -3.87 -17.33
CA THR A 50 -5.65 -4.94 -18.33
C THR A 50 -4.25 -5.07 -18.89
N TRP A 51 -3.74 -6.29 -18.97
CA TRP A 51 -2.53 -6.57 -19.71
C TRP A 51 -2.68 -7.83 -20.53
N ASN A 52 -1.96 -7.85 -21.64
CA ASN A 52 -1.84 -8.99 -22.54
C ASN A 52 -0.37 -9.16 -22.88
N SER A 53 0.06 -10.40 -22.97
CA SER A 53 1.41 -10.77 -23.43
C SER A 53 1.26 -11.79 -24.53
N VAL A 54 2.02 -11.60 -25.59
CA VAL A 54 2.15 -12.55 -26.68
C VAL A 54 3.62 -12.87 -26.83
N GLY A 55 3.96 -14.15 -26.95
CA GLY A 55 5.33 -14.61 -27.13
C GLY A 55 5.47 -15.55 -28.31
N VAL A 56 6.67 -15.64 -28.84
CA VAL A 56 7.00 -16.57 -29.91
C VAL A 56 8.40 -17.15 -29.68
N GLU A 57 8.54 -18.47 -29.86
CA GLU A 57 9.82 -19.15 -29.96
C GLU A 57 10.29 -19.13 -31.41
N GLY A 58 11.55 -18.75 -31.65
CA GLY A 58 12.15 -18.82 -32.99
C GLY A 58 12.59 -20.25 -33.31
N LYS A 59 11.76 -21.00 -34.02
CA LYS A 59 12.07 -22.32 -34.56
C LYS A 59 12.15 -22.27 -36.06
N THR A 60 13.07 -23.02 -36.65
CA THR A 60 13.15 -23.19 -38.10
C THR A 60 12.95 -24.67 -38.42
N THR A 61 11.95 -24.98 -39.25
CA THR A 61 11.76 -26.34 -39.77
C THR A 61 12.69 -26.54 -40.95
N VAL A 62 13.63 -27.43 -40.82
CA VAL A 62 14.56 -27.83 -41.89
C VAL A 62 13.96 -29.06 -42.57
N TYR A 63 13.82 -29.00 -43.90
CA TYR A 63 13.36 -30.08 -44.74
C TYR A 63 14.55 -30.73 -45.39
N LYS A 64 14.70 -32.04 -45.17
CA LYS A 64 15.75 -32.88 -45.80
C LYS A 64 15.07 -34.05 -46.53
N VAL A 65 15.69 -34.49 -47.62
CA VAL A 65 15.30 -35.70 -48.27
C VAL A 65 16.31 -36.79 -47.88
N GLU A 66 15.87 -37.75 -47.10
CA GLU A 66 16.67 -38.89 -46.66
C GLU A 66 16.00 -40.16 -47.22
N ASP A 67 16.73 -40.99 -47.95
CA ASP A 67 16.24 -42.21 -48.60
C ASP A 67 14.98 -41.97 -49.48
N GLY A 68 14.93 -40.85 -50.17
CA GLY A 68 13.79 -40.49 -51.03
C GLY A 68 12.52 -40.06 -50.28
N LYS A 69 12.57 -39.89 -48.98
CA LYS A 69 11.49 -39.40 -48.13
C LYS A 69 11.82 -38.02 -47.60
N LEU A 70 10.80 -37.16 -47.56
CA LEU A 70 10.91 -35.85 -46.92
C LEU A 70 10.95 -36.06 -45.38
N VAL A 71 12.06 -35.69 -44.77
CA VAL A 71 12.24 -35.70 -43.31
C VAL A 71 12.27 -34.25 -42.86
N THR A 72 11.53 -33.95 -41.82
CA THR A 72 11.53 -32.60 -41.18
C THR A 72 12.20 -32.65 -39.85
N SER A 73 13.10 -31.72 -39.57
CA SER A 73 13.71 -31.49 -38.25
C SER A 73 13.53 -30.05 -37.81
N GLU A 74 13.22 -29.84 -36.53
CA GLU A 74 13.23 -28.51 -35.93
C GLU A 74 14.65 -28.18 -35.47
N THR A 75 15.12 -27.01 -35.85
CA THR A 75 16.41 -26.47 -35.37
C THR A 75 16.16 -25.15 -34.66
N PRO A 76 17.04 -24.76 -33.69
CA PRO A 76 17.01 -23.41 -33.18
C PRO A 76 17.12 -22.42 -34.35
N GLY A 77 15.99 -21.84 -34.76
CA GLY A 77 15.92 -20.75 -35.70
C GLY A 77 16.06 -19.46 -34.89
N GLY A 78 16.69 -18.47 -35.45
CA GLY A 78 16.64 -17.13 -34.88
C GLY A 78 15.44 -16.34 -35.41
N PHE A 79 15.33 -15.13 -34.96
CA PHE A 79 14.59 -14.11 -35.69
C PHE A 79 15.38 -13.81 -36.98
N LEU A 80 14.65 -13.52 -38.06
CA LEU A 80 15.25 -13.23 -39.39
C LEU A 80 16.31 -12.12 -39.32
N ASP A 81 16.13 -11.18 -38.42
CA ASP A 81 17.09 -10.14 -38.08
C ASP A 81 17.10 -9.95 -36.56
N PRO A 82 18.23 -10.21 -35.86
CA PRO A 82 18.34 -10.02 -34.41
C PRO A 82 18.11 -8.57 -33.96
N SER A 83 18.29 -7.59 -34.83
CA SER A 83 18.03 -6.17 -34.55
C SER A 83 16.55 -5.79 -34.66
N PHE A 84 15.75 -6.65 -35.29
CA PHE A 84 14.32 -6.47 -35.51
C PHE A 84 13.54 -7.65 -34.90
N SER A 85 13.60 -7.76 -33.58
CA SER A 85 12.88 -8.80 -32.86
C SER A 85 11.46 -8.31 -32.52
N THR A 86 10.48 -8.78 -33.24
CA THR A 86 9.05 -8.59 -33.00
C THR A 86 8.37 -9.94 -32.96
N VAL A 87 7.18 -10.02 -32.36
CA VAL A 87 6.39 -11.26 -32.33
C VAL A 87 6.14 -11.78 -33.75
N GLY A 88 5.89 -10.89 -34.73
CA GLY A 88 5.66 -11.26 -36.13
C GLY A 88 6.91 -11.74 -36.88
N ALA A 89 8.12 -11.50 -36.36
CA ALA A 89 9.39 -11.87 -36.99
C ALA A 89 9.88 -13.27 -36.55
N GLY A 90 9.22 -13.94 -35.62
CA GLY A 90 9.51 -15.31 -35.21
C GLY A 90 9.13 -16.31 -36.29
N ALA A 91 10.10 -16.79 -37.05
CA ALA A 91 9.88 -17.72 -38.15
C ALA A 91 9.52 -19.13 -37.63
N GLY A 92 8.37 -19.67 -38.01
CA GLY A 92 7.96 -21.05 -37.76
C GLY A 92 7.77 -21.43 -36.28
N GLY A 93 7.76 -20.45 -35.37
CA GLY A 93 7.72 -20.69 -33.94
C GLY A 93 6.35 -21.02 -33.39
N THR A 94 6.34 -21.51 -32.15
CA THR A 94 5.12 -21.70 -31.37
C THR A 94 4.77 -20.37 -30.69
N PHE A 95 3.54 -19.94 -30.90
CA PHE A 95 3.00 -18.76 -30.23
C PHE A 95 2.41 -19.16 -28.90
N ASP A 96 2.68 -18.37 -27.86
CA ASP A 96 1.99 -18.42 -26.60
C ASP A 96 1.37 -17.06 -26.27
N GLY A 97 0.36 -17.04 -25.43
CA GLY A 97 -0.29 -15.82 -25.02
C GLY A 97 -0.90 -15.93 -23.65
N SER A 98 -0.82 -14.84 -22.90
CA SER A 98 -1.43 -14.73 -21.59
C SER A 98 -1.98 -13.32 -21.37
N GLY A 99 -2.82 -13.18 -20.38
CA GLY A 99 -3.35 -11.88 -20.03
C GLY A 99 -4.23 -11.94 -18.79
N THR A 100 -4.46 -10.79 -18.19
CA THR A 100 -5.37 -10.69 -17.06
C THR A 100 -6.00 -9.30 -16.96
N LYS A 101 -7.04 -9.24 -16.15
CA LYS A 101 -7.79 -8.01 -15.90
C LYS A 101 -8.16 -7.92 -14.43
N TRP A 102 -7.86 -6.79 -13.82
CA TRP A 102 -8.23 -6.50 -12.44
C TRP A 102 -9.14 -5.28 -12.37
N LYS A 103 -10.02 -5.30 -11.41
CA LYS A 103 -10.90 -4.18 -11.10
C LYS A 103 -10.78 -3.86 -9.62
N TYR A 104 -10.79 -2.57 -9.33
CA TYR A 104 -10.77 -2.03 -7.98
C TYR A 104 -11.71 -0.86 -7.90
N ASN A 105 -12.57 -0.85 -6.89
CA ASN A 105 -13.47 0.25 -6.60
C ASN A 105 -13.33 0.66 -5.15
N ARG A 106 -13.31 1.96 -4.92
CA ARG A 106 -13.35 2.57 -3.58
C ARG A 106 -14.38 3.69 -3.57
N ALA A 107 -15.13 3.79 -2.49
CA ALA A 107 -16.05 4.89 -2.23
C ALA A 107 -15.76 5.43 -0.84
N SER A 108 -15.77 6.75 -0.70
CA SER A 108 -15.41 7.45 0.52
C SER A 108 -16.40 8.56 0.79
N PHE A 109 -16.81 8.69 2.05
CA PHE A 109 -17.56 9.83 2.58
C PHE A 109 -16.72 10.46 3.68
N PHE A 110 -16.53 11.76 3.67
CA PHE A 110 -15.68 12.41 4.66
C PHE A 110 -16.21 13.77 5.08
N GLY A 111 -15.88 14.14 6.30
CA GLY A 111 -16.17 15.44 6.86
C GLY A 111 -15.04 15.93 7.75
N ARG A 112 -14.82 17.22 7.77
CA ARG A 112 -13.84 17.89 8.63
C ARG A 112 -14.46 19.17 9.19
N LEU A 113 -14.20 19.40 10.46
CA LEU A 113 -14.50 20.64 11.16
C LEU A 113 -13.21 21.17 11.78
N ASN A 114 -12.84 22.40 11.43
CA ASN A 114 -11.83 23.17 12.12
C ASN A 114 -12.54 24.32 12.83
N TYR A 115 -12.31 24.45 14.11
CA TYR A 115 -12.84 25.49 14.94
C TYR A 115 -11.72 26.19 15.70
N ASN A 116 -11.70 27.51 15.62
CA ASN A 116 -10.75 28.35 16.35
C ASN A 116 -11.52 29.41 17.12
N TYR A 117 -11.28 29.46 18.41
CA TYR A 117 -11.84 30.48 19.29
C TYR A 117 -10.75 31.44 19.77
N ASN A 118 -10.88 32.71 19.34
CA ASN A 118 -10.01 33.83 19.75
C ASN A 118 -8.51 33.55 19.58
N ASP A 119 -8.14 32.75 18.59
CA ASP A 119 -6.76 32.25 18.39
C ASP A 119 -6.12 31.55 19.60
N ARG A 120 -6.91 31.18 20.60
CA ARG A 120 -6.47 30.49 21.82
C ARG A 120 -6.75 29.01 21.78
N TYR A 121 -8.00 28.63 21.45
CA TYR A 121 -8.45 27.24 21.48
C TYR A 121 -8.74 26.77 20.07
N LEU A 122 -8.04 25.73 19.68
CA LEU A 122 -8.10 25.13 18.33
C LEU A 122 -8.65 23.73 18.44
N VAL A 123 -9.65 23.42 17.65
CA VAL A 123 -10.25 22.07 17.58
C VAL A 123 -10.33 21.66 16.12
N GLN A 124 -9.85 20.48 15.81
CA GLN A 124 -10.07 19.83 14.51
C GLN A 124 -10.71 18.48 14.76
N ALA A 125 -11.81 18.20 14.08
CA ALA A 125 -12.44 16.90 14.03
C ALA A 125 -12.57 16.45 12.57
N THR A 126 -12.21 15.19 12.28
CA THR A 126 -12.36 14.60 10.95
C THR A 126 -12.99 13.22 11.09
N VAL A 127 -13.88 12.88 10.20
CA VAL A 127 -14.39 11.52 10.04
C VAL A 127 -14.28 11.14 8.57
N ARG A 128 -13.80 9.90 8.31
CA ARG A 128 -13.77 9.31 6.99
C ARG A 128 -14.37 7.92 7.05
N TYR A 129 -15.29 7.64 6.15
CA TYR A 129 -15.96 6.36 6.00
C TYR A 129 -15.65 5.82 4.61
N ASP A 130 -14.79 4.81 4.54
CA ASP A 130 -14.23 4.28 3.30
C ASP A 130 -14.72 2.85 3.06
N GLY A 131 -15.16 2.58 1.84
CA GLY A 131 -15.53 1.24 1.38
C GLY A 131 -14.63 0.80 0.24
N SER A 132 -14.08 -0.42 0.30
CA SER A 132 -13.17 -0.98 -0.69
C SER A 132 -13.62 -2.35 -1.20
N SER A 133 -13.47 -2.56 -2.51
CA SER A 133 -13.75 -3.85 -3.16
C SER A 133 -12.74 -4.95 -2.86
N LYS A 134 -11.64 -4.64 -2.15
CA LYS A 134 -10.66 -5.63 -1.70
C LYS A 134 -11.17 -6.51 -0.56
N PHE A 135 -12.27 -6.12 0.08
CA PHE A 135 -12.87 -6.81 1.21
C PHE A 135 -14.18 -7.50 0.83
N GLY A 136 -14.50 -8.55 1.56
CA GLY A 136 -15.81 -9.20 1.53
C GLY A 136 -16.95 -8.25 1.90
N LYS A 137 -18.17 -8.64 1.59
CA LYS A 137 -19.37 -7.79 1.73
C LYS A 137 -19.52 -7.19 3.14
N ASP A 138 -19.24 -7.99 4.18
CA ASP A 138 -19.52 -7.64 5.57
C ASP A 138 -18.48 -6.72 6.21
N ASN A 139 -17.23 -6.72 5.67
CA ASN A 139 -16.10 -5.95 6.21
C ASN A 139 -15.59 -4.87 5.23
N ARG A 140 -16.38 -4.59 4.20
CA ARG A 140 -15.98 -3.65 3.13
C ARG A 140 -15.77 -2.22 3.62
N TRP A 141 -16.54 -1.80 4.60
CA TRP A 141 -16.57 -0.44 5.10
C TRP A 141 -15.79 -0.27 6.40
N GLY A 142 -14.93 0.75 6.45
CA GLY A 142 -14.20 1.18 7.64
C GLY A 142 -14.51 2.63 8.00
N CYS A 143 -14.56 2.92 9.30
CA CYS A 143 -14.74 4.27 9.85
C CYS A 143 -13.46 4.75 10.51
N PHE A 144 -12.96 5.91 10.10
CA PHE A 144 -11.67 6.46 10.49
C PHE A 144 -11.83 7.88 11.04
N PRO A 145 -12.18 8.03 12.33
CA PRO A 145 -12.30 9.32 12.99
C PRO A 145 -10.94 9.85 13.45
N SER A 146 -10.82 11.18 13.56
CA SER A 146 -9.69 11.82 14.23
C SER A 146 -10.11 13.13 14.91
N VAL A 147 -9.45 13.45 16.01
CA VAL A 147 -9.62 14.70 16.76
C VAL A 147 -8.26 15.25 17.15
N ALA A 148 -8.07 16.54 16.97
CA ALA A 148 -6.90 17.27 17.45
C ALA A 148 -7.36 18.53 18.20
N LEU A 149 -6.70 18.77 19.34
CA LEU A 149 -6.92 19.94 20.17
C LEU A 149 -5.62 20.72 20.29
N GLY A 150 -5.71 22.03 20.23
CA GLY A 150 -4.59 22.94 20.42
C GLY A 150 -4.97 24.06 21.38
N TRP A 151 -4.08 24.38 22.30
CA TRP A 151 -4.22 25.49 23.22
C TRP A 151 -3.01 26.39 23.13
N ARG A 152 -3.21 27.63 22.68
CA ARG A 152 -2.17 28.64 22.64
C ARG A 152 -2.08 29.34 24.00
N ILE A 153 -1.32 28.75 24.90
CA ILE A 153 -1.11 29.21 26.27
C ILE A 153 -0.56 30.64 26.29
N SER A 154 0.31 30.97 25.34
CA SER A 154 0.91 32.30 25.21
C SER A 154 -0.10 33.42 24.86
N GLN A 155 -1.33 33.07 24.43
CA GLN A 155 -2.40 34.03 24.15
C GLN A 155 -3.33 34.27 25.34
N GLU A 156 -3.10 33.57 26.47
CA GLU A 156 -3.91 33.75 27.66
C GLU A 156 -3.52 35.04 28.41
N GLU A 157 -4.48 35.58 29.17
CA GLU A 157 -4.29 36.83 29.95
C GLU A 157 -3.32 36.64 31.12
N PHE A 158 -3.28 35.42 31.69
CA PHE A 158 -2.36 35.08 32.77
C PHE A 158 -0.92 34.83 32.28
N PHE A 159 -0.68 34.72 30.97
CA PHE A 159 0.65 34.44 30.46
C PHE A 159 1.50 35.70 30.44
N PRO A 160 2.68 35.71 31.09
CA PRO A 160 3.56 36.86 31.12
C PRO A 160 4.02 37.28 29.71
N LYS A 161 3.95 38.56 29.40
CA LYS A 161 4.32 39.08 28.06
C LYS A 161 5.80 39.53 27.99
N ASP A 162 6.42 39.78 29.13
CA ASP A 162 7.76 40.34 29.22
C ASP A 162 8.86 39.27 29.44
N ILE A 163 8.56 38.01 29.14
CA ILE A 163 9.50 36.90 29.21
C ILE A 163 10.04 36.51 27.84
N ALA A 164 11.21 35.89 27.83
CA ALA A 164 11.82 35.41 26.58
C ALA A 164 10.95 34.41 25.79
N LEU A 165 10.11 33.64 26.48
CA LEU A 165 9.16 32.70 25.88
C LEU A 165 7.91 33.47 25.36
N ASN A 166 7.87 33.75 24.09
CA ASN A 166 6.78 34.54 23.46
C ASN A 166 5.72 33.69 22.75
N ASN A 167 5.98 32.43 22.50
CA ASN A 167 5.01 31.50 21.96
C ASN A 167 5.07 30.17 22.73
N LEU A 168 3.89 29.72 23.18
CA LEU A 168 3.73 28.41 23.81
C LEU A 168 2.37 27.86 23.43
N LYS A 169 2.37 26.70 22.74
CA LYS A 169 1.14 26.01 22.32
C LYS A 169 1.23 24.55 22.75
N PHE A 170 0.22 24.07 23.42
CA PHE A 170 0.01 22.68 23.75
C PHE A 170 -0.86 22.01 22.68
N ARG A 171 -0.55 20.77 22.30
CA ARG A 171 -1.32 19.99 21.33
C ARG A 171 -1.53 18.57 21.84
N VAL A 172 -2.73 18.07 21.61
CA VAL A 172 -3.05 16.65 21.77
C VAL A 172 -3.91 16.19 20.61
N SER A 173 -3.65 15.00 20.10
CA SER A 173 -4.46 14.42 19.04
C SER A 173 -4.60 12.91 19.20
N TRP A 174 -5.70 12.43 18.67
CA TRP A 174 -5.99 11.01 18.47
C TRP A 174 -6.62 10.83 17.09
N GLY A 175 -6.25 9.75 16.40
CA GLY A 175 -6.87 9.39 15.14
C GLY A 175 -6.72 7.91 14.85
N ARG A 176 -7.70 7.39 14.14
CA ARG A 176 -7.69 6.03 13.59
C ARG A 176 -7.49 6.11 12.08
N LEU A 177 -6.56 5.31 11.56
CA LEU A 177 -6.25 5.16 10.15
C LEU A 177 -6.55 3.73 9.71
N GLY A 178 -7.05 3.57 8.48
CA GLY A 178 -7.24 2.27 7.84
C GLY A 178 -6.19 2.02 6.77
N ASN A 179 -5.74 0.79 6.65
CA ASN A 179 -4.81 0.35 5.62
C ASN A 179 -5.35 -0.92 4.93
N GLU A 180 -5.26 -0.97 3.60
CA GLU A 180 -5.63 -2.10 2.74
C GLU A 180 -4.52 -2.48 1.75
N ASN A 181 -3.34 -1.83 1.84
CA ASN A 181 -2.31 -1.94 0.81
C ASN A 181 -1.66 -3.32 0.73
N ALA A 182 -1.68 -4.08 1.83
CA ALA A 182 -1.16 -5.44 1.87
C ALA A 182 -2.06 -6.46 1.14
N LEU A 183 -3.30 -6.08 0.76
CA LEU A 183 -4.24 -6.96 0.08
C LEU A 183 -4.14 -6.85 -1.44
N GLY A 184 -4.17 -8.00 -2.12
CA GLY A 184 -4.54 -8.12 -3.51
C GLY A 184 -6.02 -7.80 -3.75
N TYR A 185 -6.44 -7.78 -5.01
CA TYR A 185 -7.81 -7.37 -5.36
C TYR A 185 -8.89 -8.39 -4.98
N TYR A 186 -8.52 -9.67 -4.79
CA TYR A 186 -9.45 -10.78 -4.61
C TYR A 186 -9.02 -11.75 -3.50
N ASP A 187 -8.18 -11.34 -2.57
CA ASP A 187 -7.61 -12.18 -1.51
C ASP A 187 -8.66 -12.77 -0.55
N PHE A 188 -9.87 -12.17 -0.53
CA PHE A 188 -10.98 -12.68 0.25
C PHE A 188 -11.71 -13.86 -0.41
N LEU A 189 -11.38 -14.20 -1.68
CA LEU A 189 -12.02 -15.27 -2.44
C LEU A 189 -11.12 -16.51 -2.58
N ALA A 190 -11.71 -17.68 -2.60
CA ALA A 190 -11.05 -18.89 -3.08
C ALA A 190 -11.01 -18.87 -4.62
N LEU A 191 -9.86 -18.53 -5.20
CA LEU A 191 -9.69 -18.52 -6.64
C LEU A 191 -9.46 -19.95 -7.17
N ILE A 192 -10.09 -20.26 -8.28
CA ILE A 192 -9.93 -21.52 -9.01
C ILE A 192 -8.87 -21.31 -10.07
N SER A 193 -7.85 -22.17 -10.07
CA SER A 193 -6.86 -22.25 -11.13
C SER A 193 -7.30 -23.32 -12.13
N THR A 194 -7.39 -22.93 -13.40
CA THR A 194 -7.67 -23.82 -14.54
C THR A 194 -6.41 -24.08 -15.36
N TYR A 195 -5.25 -23.85 -14.77
CA TYR A 195 -3.98 -23.87 -15.50
C TYR A 195 -3.52 -25.28 -15.84
N ASN A 196 -3.02 -25.41 -17.06
CA ASN A 196 -2.60 -26.67 -17.71
C ASN A 196 -1.17 -27.11 -17.31
N GLU A 197 -0.66 -26.71 -16.14
CA GLU A 197 0.63 -27.21 -15.68
C GLU A 197 0.48 -28.64 -15.16
N MET A 198 1.20 -29.54 -15.80
CA MET A 198 1.22 -31.00 -15.64
C MET A 198 1.44 -31.49 -14.19
N TYR A 199 1.72 -30.58 -13.26
CA TYR A 199 2.09 -30.91 -11.89
C TYR A 199 1.05 -30.52 -10.81
N GLN A 200 -0.08 -29.89 -11.18
CA GLN A 200 -0.97 -29.29 -10.18
C GLN A 200 -2.47 -29.51 -10.40
N GLY A 201 -2.89 -30.25 -11.41
CA GLY A 201 -4.27 -30.61 -11.65
C GLY A 201 -4.44 -32.11 -11.90
N TYR A 202 -5.61 -32.65 -11.59
CA TYR A 202 -5.95 -33.98 -12.05
C TYR A 202 -6.41 -33.89 -13.52
N VAL A 203 -6.01 -34.87 -14.30
CA VAL A 203 -6.44 -35.03 -15.69
C VAL A 203 -7.59 -36.03 -15.72
N LYS A 204 -8.70 -35.66 -16.34
CA LYS A 204 -9.81 -36.57 -16.58
C LYS A 204 -9.76 -37.02 -18.03
N GLY A 205 -9.76 -38.35 -18.27
CA GLY A 205 -9.69 -38.94 -19.60
C GLY A 205 -8.38 -39.60 -19.91
N ASN A 206 -8.25 -40.23 -21.05
CA ASN A 206 -7.07 -40.96 -21.52
C ASN A 206 -6.62 -40.45 -22.89
N GLY A 207 -5.29 -40.34 -23.10
CA GLY A 207 -4.72 -39.95 -24.39
C GLY A 207 -5.22 -38.62 -24.92
N ASP A 208 -5.60 -38.57 -26.20
CA ASP A 208 -6.04 -37.32 -26.87
C ASP A 208 -7.34 -36.72 -26.33
N ASN A 209 -8.07 -37.43 -25.47
CA ASN A 209 -9.28 -36.96 -24.79
C ASN A 209 -9.04 -36.58 -23.32
N ALA A 210 -7.83 -36.22 -22.97
CA ALA A 210 -7.50 -35.75 -21.62
C ALA A 210 -7.94 -34.30 -21.42
N TRP A 211 -8.65 -34.06 -20.33
CA TRP A 211 -9.12 -32.72 -19.94
C TRP A 211 -8.39 -32.25 -18.68
N ALA A 212 -7.89 -31.04 -18.70
CA ALA A 212 -7.29 -30.44 -17.54
C ALA A 212 -8.33 -30.17 -16.44
N GLY A 213 -8.07 -30.60 -15.24
CA GLY A 213 -8.89 -30.32 -14.08
C GLY A 213 -8.72 -28.88 -13.57
N SER A 214 -9.58 -28.50 -12.65
CA SER A 214 -9.51 -27.22 -11.95
C SER A 214 -9.31 -27.47 -10.46
N ILE A 215 -8.52 -26.66 -9.80
CA ILE A 215 -8.25 -26.76 -8.36
C ILE A 215 -8.44 -25.42 -7.68
N ALA A 216 -9.07 -25.41 -6.50
CA ALA A 216 -9.04 -24.25 -5.63
C ALA A 216 -7.64 -24.14 -5.00
N ARG A 217 -6.90 -23.07 -5.28
CA ARG A 217 -5.55 -22.86 -4.78
C ARG A 217 -5.50 -22.13 -3.44
N GLY A 218 -6.50 -21.33 -3.13
CA GLY A 218 -6.52 -20.50 -1.94
C GLY A 218 -7.68 -20.83 -1.01
N LEU A 219 -7.50 -20.54 0.26
CA LEU A 219 -8.56 -20.56 1.24
C LEU A 219 -9.36 -19.26 1.13
N GLU A 220 -10.69 -19.37 1.09
CA GLU A 220 -11.57 -18.22 1.19
C GLU A 220 -11.43 -17.58 2.58
N ASN A 221 -11.29 -16.25 2.63
CA ASN A 221 -11.30 -15.51 3.88
C ASN A 221 -12.24 -14.29 3.78
N ARG A 222 -13.53 -14.53 3.96
CA ARG A 222 -14.55 -13.46 3.97
C ARG A 222 -14.47 -12.55 5.19
N SER A 223 -13.76 -12.97 6.24
CA SER A 223 -13.57 -12.18 7.46
C SER A 223 -12.47 -11.11 7.35
N LEU A 224 -11.74 -11.06 6.23
CA LEU A 224 -10.76 -10.00 5.99
C LEU A 224 -11.36 -8.62 6.18
N LYS A 225 -10.70 -7.83 7.02
CA LYS A 225 -11.08 -6.46 7.38
C LYS A 225 -9.88 -5.51 7.30
N TRP A 226 -10.16 -4.24 7.43
CA TRP A 226 -9.16 -3.19 7.45
C TRP A 226 -8.15 -3.39 8.58
N GLU A 227 -6.86 -3.33 8.23
CA GLU A 227 -5.81 -3.09 9.21
C GLU A 227 -5.98 -1.68 9.75
N THR A 228 -5.95 -1.49 11.07
CA THR A 228 -6.20 -0.20 11.70
C THR A 228 -5.03 0.23 12.57
N THR A 229 -4.67 1.53 12.46
CA THR A 229 -3.67 2.16 13.33
C THR A 229 -4.31 3.26 14.16
N ASP A 230 -4.31 3.08 15.48
CA ASP A 230 -4.64 4.14 16.42
C ASP A 230 -3.38 4.95 16.75
N THR A 231 -3.42 6.24 16.41
CA THR A 231 -2.33 7.20 16.65
C THR A 231 -2.74 8.16 17.75
N LYS A 232 -1.90 8.31 18.77
CA LYS A 232 -2.05 9.29 19.85
C LYS A 232 -0.80 10.15 19.89
N ASN A 233 -0.99 11.46 19.96
CA ASN A 233 0.11 12.41 19.95
C ASN A 233 -0.11 13.49 21.00
N ILE A 234 0.96 13.85 21.73
CA ILE A 234 0.97 14.98 22.64
C ILE A 234 2.23 15.80 22.37
N GLY A 235 2.10 17.11 22.30
CA GLY A 235 3.22 17.94 21.93
C GLY A 235 3.11 19.39 22.41
N PHE A 236 4.26 20.04 22.38
CA PHE A 236 4.40 21.47 22.66
C PHE A 236 5.14 22.14 21.50
N ASP A 237 4.62 23.29 21.07
CA ASP A 237 5.32 24.22 20.19
C ASP A 237 5.72 25.43 21.03
N PHE A 238 6.96 25.85 20.94
CA PHE A 238 7.47 26.99 21.71
C PHE A 238 8.31 27.92 20.84
N GLY A 239 8.34 29.20 21.25
CA GLY A 239 9.16 30.21 20.62
C GLY A 239 9.75 31.15 21.66
N PHE A 240 11.04 31.40 21.56
CA PHE A 240 11.79 32.30 22.43
C PHE A 240 12.37 33.46 21.61
N PHE A 241 12.67 34.57 22.31
CA PHE A 241 13.37 35.71 21.75
C PHE A 241 12.69 36.29 20.49
N ASN A 242 11.39 36.57 20.59
CA ASN A 242 10.57 36.99 19.45
C ASN A 242 10.60 35.99 18.28
N SER A 243 10.53 34.70 18.63
CA SER A 243 10.55 33.58 17.70
C SER A 243 11.84 33.41 16.88
N LYS A 244 12.97 34.01 17.35
CA LYS A 244 14.29 33.68 16.79
C LYS A 244 14.66 32.22 17.05
N LEU A 245 14.34 31.69 18.24
CA LEU A 245 14.42 30.29 18.56
C LEU A 245 13.01 29.71 18.59
N THR A 246 12.73 28.78 17.71
CA THR A 246 11.48 28.00 17.70
C THR A 246 11.76 26.53 17.85
N GLY A 247 10.83 25.80 18.44
CA GLY A 247 10.99 24.35 18.57
C GLY A 247 9.68 23.65 18.80
N THR A 248 9.74 22.34 18.58
CA THR A 248 8.63 21.41 18.76
C THR A 248 9.12 20.19 19.53
N LEU A 249 8.33 19.76 20.51
CA LEU A 249 8.53 18.51 21.23
C LEU A 249 7.27 17.68 21.10
N ASN A 250 7.38 16.47 20.58
CA ASN A 250 6.28 15.53 20.43
C ASN A 250 6.60 14.19 21.10
N TYR A 251 5.59 13.60 21.69
CA TYR A 251 5.55 12.18 22.04
C TYR A 251 4.43 11.52 21.28
N TYR A 252 4.72 10.41 20.61
CA TYR A 252 3.72 9.65 19.88
C TYR A 252 3.60 8.20 20.36
N TYR A 253 2.40 7.69 20.24
CA TYR A 253 2.04 6.31 20.51
C TYR A 253 1.14 5.82 19.38
N ASN A 254 1.67 4.92 18.54
CA ASN A 254 0.95 4.31 17.44
C ASN A 254 0.78 2.83 17.68
N GLN A 255 -0.43 2.33 17.60
CA GLN A 255 -0.73 0.91 17.73
C GLN A 255 -1.50 0.44 16.50
N THR A 256 -0.89 -0.47 15.75
CA THR A 256 -1.53 -1.12 14.61
C THR A 256 -2.10 -2.45 15.06
N GLU A 257 -3.36 -2.68 14.78
CA GLU A 257 -4.13 -3.88 15.08
C GLU A 257 -4.63 -4.49 13.78
N ASP A 258 -4.97 -5.79 13.85
CA ASP A 258 -5.49 -6.53 12.70
C ASP A 258 -4.54 -6.48 11.49
N LEU A 259 -3.22 -6.60 11.75
CA LEU A 259 -2.20 -6.62 10.72
C LEU A 259 -2.54 -7.64 9.63
N LEU A 260 -2.45 -7.22 8.39
CA LEU A 260 -2.65 -8.07 7.22
C LEU A 260 -1.37 -8.85 6.93
N ILE A 261 -1.28 -10.08 7.42
CA ILE A 261 -0.10 -10.94 7.32
C ILE A 261 -0.45 -12.20 6.53
N THR A 262 0.44 -12.58 5.61
CA THR A 262 0.34 -13.84 4.90
C THR A 262 0.81 -14.99 5.81
N LYS A 263 -0.11 -15.89 6.17
CA LYS A 263 0.20 -17.07 7.01
C LYS A 263 0.83 -18.17 6.16
N VAL A 264 2.04 -18.58 6.51
CA VAL A 264 2.70 -19.70 5.86
C VAL A 264 2.02 -21.01 6.26
N LEU A 265 1.51 -21.74 5.28
CA LEU A 265 0.93 -23.06 5.47
C LEU A 265 2.00 -24.14 5.29
N PRO A 266 1.87 -25.30 5.98
CA PRO A 266 2.71 -26.45 5.70
C PRO A 266 2.58 -26.84 4.21
N PRO A 267 3.65 -27.26 3.54
CA PRO A 267 3.60 -27.69 2.13
C PRO A 267 2.59 -28.82 1.87
N SER A 268 2.31 -29.64 2.88
CA SER A 268 1.29 -30.72 2.83
C SER A 268 -0.13 -30.20 2.66
N ALA A 269 -0.40 -28.92 2.93
CA ALA A 269 -1.72 -28.33 2.73
C ALA A 269 -2.08 -28.21 1.23
N GLY A 270 -1.09 -28.16 0.34
CA GLY A 270 -1.30 -28.05 -1.12
C GLY A 270 -2.01 -26.77 -1.56
N MET A 271 -2.05 -25.75 -0.71
CA MET A 271 -2.75 -24.48 -0.93
C MET A 271 -1.81 -23.29 -0.85
N THR A 272 -2.18 -22.18 -1.47
CA THR A 272 -1.48 -20.91 -1.32
C THR A 272 -1.69 -20.33 0.08
N ASN A 273 -0.70 -19.62 0.57
CA ASN A 273 -0.73 -18.97 1.87
C ASN A 273 -1.81 -17.91 1.92
N PRO A 274 -2.79 -18.01 2.85
CA PRO A 274 -3.84 -17.01 2.99
C PRO A 274 -3.34 -15.75 3.70
N THR A 275 -3.92 -14.60 3.36
CA THR A 275 -3.78 -13.37 4.14
C THR A 275 -4.82 -13.37 5.25
N LEU A 276 -4.40 -13.06 6.48
CA LEU A 276 -5.23 -13.01 7.68
C LEU A 276 -5.01 -11.68 8.41
N ASN A 277 -6.02 -11.23 9.13
CA ASN A 277 -5.89 -10.13 10.08
C ASN A 277 -5.37 -10.69 11.41
N VAL A 278 -4.07 -10.64 11.63
CA VAL A 278 -3.43 -11.22 12.81
C VAL A 278 -2.30 -10.30 13.30
N GLY A 279 -2.18 -10.26 14.62
CA GLY A 279 -1.08 -9.54 15.24
C GLY A 279 -1.34 -8.06 15.53
N LYS A 280 -0.47 -7.56 16.38
CA LYS A 280 -0.51 -6.20 16.89
C LYS A 280 0.91 -5.67 17.08
N ILE A 281 1.19 -4.50 16.52
CA ILE A 281 2.48 -3.82 16.63
C ILE A 281 2.29 -2.45 17.25
N ARG A 282 3.24 -2.06 18.09
CA ARG A 282 3.27 -0.76 18.75
C ARG A 282 4.56 -0.03 18.41
N ASN A 283 4.43 1.24 18.03
CA ASN A 283 5.52 2.18 17.84
C ASN A 283 5.35 3.36 18.78
N THR A 284 6.37 3.67 19.57
CA THR A 284 6.38 4.83 20.46
C THR A 284 7.68 5.59 20.28
N GLY A 285 7.65 6.90 20.45
CA GLY A 285 8.87 7.68 20.35
C GLY A 285 8.70 9.14 20.69
N PHE A 286 9.83 9.83 20.70
CA PHE A 286 9.92 11.28 20.86
C PHE A 286 10.47 11.88 19.59
N GLU A 287 9.96 13.07 19.26
CA GLU A 287 10.46 13.90 18.19
C GLU A 287 10.75 15.28 18.77
N PHE A 288 11.90 15.80 18.43
CA PHE A 288 12.37 17.11 18.86
C PHE A 288 12.92 17.88 17.68
N GLU A 289 12.48 19.11 17.54
CA GLU A 289 12.95 20.03 16.51
C GLU A 289 13.28 21.39 17.13
N LEU A 290 14.40 21.97 16.74
CA LEU A 290 14.82 23.33 17.07
C LEU A 290 15.25 24.06 15.81
N ASN A 291 14.81 25.29 15.68
CA ASN A 291 15.24 26.20 14.62
C ASN A 291 15.63 27.54 15.23
N TRP A 292 16.83 28.00 14.89
CA TRP A 292 17.32 29.33 15.22
C TRP A 292 17.44 30.14 13.94
N GLY A 293 16.72 31.26 13.87
CA GLY A 293 16.79 32.23 12.76
C GLY A 293 17.13 33.62 13.29
N ASP A 294 18.11 34.25 12.68
CA ASP A 294 18.47 35.63 13.00
C ASP A 294 19.08 36.34 11.78
N ALA A 295 19.23 37.66 11.89
CA ALA A 295 19.83 38.49 10.85
C ALA A 295 20.98 39.29 11.44
N ILE A 296 22.10 39.36 10.72
CA ILE A 296 23.23 40.21 11.03
C ILE A 296 23.43 41.17 9.84
N LYS A 297 22.91 42.39 9.96
CA LYS A 297 22.82 43.38 8.88
C LYS A 297 22.05 42.79 7.68
N ASP A 298 22.70 42.61 6.55
CA ASP A 298 22.12 42.10 5.31
C ASP A 298 22.26 40.58 5.17
N PHE A 299 22.74 39.89 6.23
CA PHE A 299 22.94 38.44 6.23
C PHE A 299 21.90 37.76 7.13
N ASP A 300 20.93 37.08 6.50
CA ASP A 300 19.94 36.24 7.17
C ASP A 300 20.47 34.82 7.28
N TYR A 301 20.34 34.19 8.44
CA TYR A 301 20.72 32.78 8.64
C TYR A 301 19.70 32.02 9.45
N ASN A 302 19.60 30.73 9.15
CA ASN A 302 18.76 29.78 9.86
C ASN A 302 19.56 28.50 10.13
N ILE A 303 19.49 28.01 11.38
CA ILE A 303 20.14 26.78 11.82
C ILE A 303 19.06 25.88 12.40
N GLY A 304 18.87 24.71 11.79
CA GLY A 304 17.91 23.70 12.23
C GLY A 304 18.58 22.47 12.81
N PHE A 305 17.99 21.93 13.87
CA PHE A 305 18.34 20.64 14.46
C PHE A 305 17.07 19.83 14.66
N ASN A 306 17.09 18.55 14.25
CA ASN A 306 16.00 17.61 14.52
C ASN A 306 16.54 16.28 15.06
N MET A 307 15.77 15.65 15.91
CA MET A 307 16.05 14.34 16.48
C MET A 307 14.76 13.56 16.66
N SER A 308 14.78 12.29 16.29
CA SER A 308 13.67 11.37 16.56
C SER A 308 14.17 10.08 17.18
N THR A 309 13.34 9.49 18.05
CA THR A 309 13.55 8.16 18.61
C THR A 309 12.35 7.30 18.31
N THR A 310 12.56 6.02 18.04
CA THR A 310 11.47 5.06 17.79
C THR A 310 11.74 3.77 18.52
N LYS A 311 10.75 3.30 19.27
CA LYS A 311 10.71 1.96 19.86
C LYS A 311 9.60 1.17 19.25
N ASN A 312 9.96 0.16 18.47
CA ASN A 312 9.02 -0.82 17.91
C ASN A 312 8.85 -2.01 18.85
N LYS A 313 7.63 -2.49 19.01
CA LYS A 313 7.30 -3.69 19.80
C LYS A 313 6.19 -4.47 19.13
N VAL A 314 6.44 -5.73 18.86
CA VAL A 314 5.39 -6.72 18.57
C VAL A 314 4.66 -7.00 19.88
N VAL A 315 3.36 -6.71 19.94
CA VAL A 315 2.54 -6.86 21.14
C VAL A 315 1.85 -8.22 21.17
N GLU A 316 1.40 -8.67 19.99
CA GLU A 316 0.63 -9.90 19.83
C GLU A 316 0.89 -10.49 18.44
N LEU A 317 1.02 -11.82 18.36
CA LEU A 317 0.98 -12.61 17.13
C LEU A 317 -0.03 -13.74 17.35
N SER A 318 -0.71 -14.17 16.30
CA SER A 318 -1.83 -15.12 16.40
C SER A 318 -1.43 -16.53 16.84
N ASP A 319 -0.16 -16.91 16.63
CA ASP A 319 0.41 -18.21 17.05
C ASP A 319 1.79 -17.96 17.67
N ALA A 320 2.00 -18.51 18.87
CA ALA A 320 3.24 -18.33 19.65
C ALA A 320 4.50 -18.85 18.92
N ASP A 321 4.34 -19.68 17.89
CA ASP A 321 5.43 -20.31 17.15
C ASP A 321 5.70 -19.69 15.78
N GLN A 322 5.00 -18.62 15.38
CA GLN A 322 5.27 -17.95 14.11
C GLN A 322 6.43 -16.97 14.23
N VAL A 323 7.58 -17.41 13.80
CA VAL A 323 8.71 -16.52 13.49
C VAL A 323 8.36 -15.79 12.20
N LEU A 324 8.17 -14.47 12.26
CA LEU A 324 8.10 -13.63 11.06
C LEU A 324 9.49 -13.58 10.43
N GLN A 325 9.74 -14.45 9.46
CA GLN A 325 10.95 -14.39 8.66
C GLN A 325 10.82 -13.23 7.65
N GLY A 326 11.51 -12.14 7.93
CA GLY A 326 11.71 -11.09 6.94
C GLY A 326 12.65 -11.57 5.83
N GLU A 327 12.47 -11.09 4.61
CA GLU A 327 13.37 -11.42 3.48
C GLU A 327 14.84 -11.06 3.74
N GLY A 328 15.13 -10.17 4.71
CA GLY A 328 16.48 -9.79 5.13
C GLY A 328 17.28 -10.84 5.88
N LEU A 329 16.66 -11.93 6.36
CA LEU A 329 17.33 -13.01 7.10
C LEU A 329 17.85 -14.14 6.20
N LYS A 330 17.85 -14.00 4.88
CA LYS A 330 18.43 -14.98 3.94
C LYS A 330 19.95 -15.08 3.99
N TYR A 331 20.64 -14.20 4.70
CA TYR A 331 22.08 -14.29 4.93
C TYR A 331 22.30 -14.35 6.43
N GLY A 332 22.59 -15.57 6.91
CA GLY A 332 22.85 -15.85 8.30
C GLY A 332 23.82 -14.86 8.93
N THR A 333 23.28 -14.10 9.86
CA THR A 333 24.04 -13.54 10.97
C THR A 333 23.28 -13.97 12.20
N GLU A 334 23.74 -15.06 12.78
CA GLU A 334 23.50 -15.37 14.17
C GLU A 334 24.03 -14.20 15.01
N HIS A 335 23.14 -13.50 15.69
CA HIS A 335 23.44 -12.78 16.91
C HIS A 335 22.19 -12.67 17.80
#